data_ce42a7d499ff363ec2c43c59f6ed1437
#
_entry.id   ce42a7d499ff363ec2c43c59f6ed1437
#
_cell.length_a   1.000
_cell.length_b   1.000
_cell.length_c   1.000
_cell.angle_alpha   90.00
_cell.angle_beta   90.00
_cell.angle_gamma   90.00
#
_symmetry.space_group_name_H-M   'P 1'
#
loop_
_entity.id
_entity.type
_entity.pdbx_description
1 polymer ?
#
loop_
_entity_poly.entity_id
_entity_poly.type
_entity_poly.pdbx_seq_one_letter_code
_entity_poly.pdbx_strand_id
1 'polypeptide(L)'
;MKTKPIPILFVISLICALSGFLGAQPPAHTLNDPTRPIYHLVSQDKRSHIADPNFAFYWKGRYHLYFIAARNPVTKERNFAHVSSTDMVNWKYHRETNFGGLSGTLFLSPDGVPTIIGKASKQITLHRPLDEQLEHWELLTEVVPTFGPGQDGKRMSEKHWDPDAWVEGNTTYILITAHPLSPKGQPALFKTTDMKTFHFVDYFLDVDVPGVARTSDIKTNDDLSCPNFFPIGNKWMMLCISHNKGCRYYLGDWKDEKFIPDYHGWMNWHKGEIDSRYGHGGDVFAPESLLAPDGRRVMWAWLFAQSKLRVSPNWQEVMSLPRELSLPEDGVLRIQPLRELEQLRYNLKTEKNIRVEAGTPYRLKKISGDTMELMLTISQGEAERCGVKILCDLNNGKGLDVVVDPGAKVLQVGVARAPLELKEKEEIQLRIFIDRSVVEVFANDRQAVAWQHVYDVGDVGVCLFSEGGVMEVPEVKAWDMKAALPEVADLSPEGSK
;
A
#
# COMPACT_ATOMS: atom_id res chain seq x y z
N MET A 1 20.93 84.19 -11.67
CA MET A 1 21.56 82.95 -11.19
C MET A 1 20.49 81.88 -11.10
N LYS A 2 20.54 80.92 -12.06
CA LYS A 2 19.56 79.82 -12.13
C LYS A 2 20.26 78.56 -11.64
N THR A 3 19.81 78.03 -10.51
CA THR A 3 20.28 76.77 -9.97
C THR A 3 19.49 75.63 -10.62
N LYS A 4 20.23 74.68 -11.23
CA LYS A 4 19.68 73.43 -11.81
C LYS A 4 19.45 72.39 -10.70
N PRO A 5 18.42 71.61 -10.76
CA PRO A 5 18.25 70.50 -9.78
C PRO A 5 19.04 69.26 -10.23
N ILE A 6 19.59 68.55 -9.25
CA ILE A 6 20.32 67.29 -9.34
C ILE A 6 19.28 66.15 -9.43
N PRO A 7 19.40 65.16 -10.34
CA PRO A 7 18.49 64.02 -10.33
C PRO A 7 18.86 63.00 -9.23
N ILE A 8 17.90 62.68 -8.40
CA ILE A 8 17.99 61.59 -7.44
C ILE A 8 17.86 60.29 -8.15
N LEU A 9 18.95 59.53 -8.18
CA LEU A 9 18.95 58.12 -8.70
C LEU A 9 18.29 57.23 -7.67
N PHE A 10 17.07 56.73 -7.96
CA PHE A 10 16.46 55.67 -7.19
C PHE A 10 17.14 54.33 -7.55
N VAL A 11 17.99 53.84 -6.68
CA VAL A 11 18.46 52.45 -6.70
C VAL A 11 17.37 51.59 -6.12
N ILE A 12 16.61 50.93 -7.01
CA ILE A 12 15.70 49.89 -6.61
C ILE A 12 16.54 48.63 -6.36
N SER A 13 16.84 48.37 -5.08
CA SER A 13 17.36 47.06 -4.67
C SER A 13 16.30 46.01 -4.84
N LEU A 14 16.44 45.24 -5.92
CA LEU A 14 15.65 44.00 -6.12
C LEU A 14 16.17 42.94 -5.12
N ILE A 15 15.58 42.90 -3.94
CA ILE A 15 15.79 41.77 -3.04
C ILE A 15 15.00 40.61 -3.59
N CYS A 16 15.66 39.78 -4.41
CA CYS A 16 15.19 38.43 -4.67
C CYS A 16 15.20 37.66 -3.36
N ALA A 17 14.04 37.56 -2.73
CA ALA A 17 13.83 36.61 -1.65
C ALA A 17 13.89 35.19 -2.26
N LEU A 18 15.10 34.62 -2.29
CA LEU A 18 15.30 33.20 -2.38
C LEU A 18 14.73 32.57 -1.11
N SER A 19 13.42 32.36 -1.10
CA SER A 19 12.80 31.42 -0.16
C SER A 19 13.22 30.03 -0.62
N GLY A 20 14.40 29.59 -0.16
CA GLY A 20 14.79 28.20 -0.21
C GLY A 20 13.72 27.41 0.56
N PHE A 21 12.89 26.68 -0.16
CA PHE A 21 12.11 25.61 0.43
C PHE A 21 13.11 24.51 0.83
N LEU A 22 13.69 24.66 2.02
CA LEU A 22 14.21 23.52 2.76
C LEU A 22 13.06 22.55 2.89
N GLY A 23 13.22 21.32 2.42
CA GLY A 23 12.28 20.23 2.68
C GLY A 23 11.93 20.31 4.17
N ALA A 24 10.67 20.63 4.47
CA ALA A 24 10.28 20.93 5.84
C ALA A 24 10.49 19.68 6.68
N GLN A 25 11.44 19.69 7.57
CA GLN A 25 11.54 18.66 8.60
C GLN A 25 10.20 18.62 9.36
N PRO A 26 9.71 17.43 9.68
CA PRO A 26 8.46 17.31 10.41
C PRO A 26 8.56 18.12 11.71
N PRO A 27 7.49 18.80 12.13
CA PRO A 27 7.49 19.54 13.37
C PRO A 27 7.97 18.67 14.54
N ALA A 28 8.82 19.17 15.40
CA ALA A 28 9.43 18.43 16.50
C ALA A 28 8.41 17.64 17.36
N HIS A 29 7.18 18.16 17.51
CA HIS A 29 6.12 17.48 18.25
C HIS A 29 5.52 16.27 17.54
N THR A 30 5.62 16.15 16.18
CA THR A 30 5.25 14.94 15.44
C THR A 30 6.33 13.89 15.53
N LEU A 31 7.59 14.28 15.53
CA LEU A 31 8.72 13.37 15.71
C LEU A 31 8.75 12.76 17.12
N ASN A 32 8.27 13.49 18.11
CA ASN A 32 8.27 13.07 19.50
C ASN A 32 6.99 12.34 19.93
N ASP A 33 6.06 12.07 19.01
CA ASP A 33 4.87 11.29 19.32
C ASP A 33 5.26 9.83 19.56
N PRO A 34 5.10 9.30 20.78
CA PRO A 34 5.55 7.95 21.11
C PRO A 34 4.74 6.85 20.41
N THR A 35 3.59 7.16 19.83
CA THR A 35 2.74 6.20 19.09
C THR A 35 3.01 6.22 17.59
N ARG A 36 3.82 7.19 17.09
CA ARG A 36 4.11 7.32 15.66
C ARG A 36 5.05 6.20 15.19
N PRO A 37 4.69 5.46 14.14
CA PRO A 37 5.56 4.45 13.55
C PRO A 37 6.94 5.00 13.17
N ILE A 38 7.96 4.16 13.26
CA ILE A 38 9.35 4.56 12.97
C ILE A 38 9.98 3.84 11.79
N TYR A 39 9.41 2.70 11.37
CA TYR A 39 9.91 1.98 10.20
C TYR A 39 8.86 1.75 9.10
N HIS A 40 7.59 2.06 9.34
CA HIS A 40 6.64 2.27 8.25
C HIS A 40 6.89 3.62 7.56
N LEU A 41 6.60 3.69 6.27
CA LEU A 41 6.60 4.96 5.56
C LEU A 41 5.43 5.82 6.05
N VAL A 42 5.75 6.95 6.66
CA VAL A 42 4.79 7.91 7.21
C VAL A 42 5.04 9.30 6.66
N SER A 43 4.01 10.14 6.65
CA SER A 43 4.16 11.54 6.25
C SER A 43 5.21 12.27 7.10
N GLN A 44 5.98 13.16 6.48
CA GLN A 44 7.00 13.95 7.16
C GLN A 44 6.44 15.12 7.98
N ASP A 45 5.24 15.55 7.72
CA ASP A 45 4.63 16.67 8.42
C ASP A 45 3.17 16.42 8.84
N LYS A 46 2.62 17.30 9.70
CA LYS A 46 1.20 17.22 10.13
C LYS A 46 0.19 17.52 9.02
N ARG A 47 0.62 18.15 7.95
CA ARG A 47 -0.28 18.65 6.90
C ARG A 47 -0.47 17.65 5.80
N SER A 48 0.55 16.85 5.56
CA SER A 48 0.51 15.75 4.62
C SER A 48 0.12 14.47 5.35
N HIS A 49 -0.84 13.78 4.81
CA HIS A 49 -1.14 12.40 5.16
C HIS A 49 -0.74 11.52 3.99
N ILE A 50 -0.44 10.29 4.25
CA ILE A 50 -0.29 9.28 3.24
C ILE A 50 -1.68 8.80 2.87
N ALA A 51 -2.00 8.84 1.58
CA ALA A 51 -3.17 8.20 1.03
C ALA A 51 -2.73 7.27 -0.11
N ASP A 52 -3.60 7.02 -1.08
CA ASP A 52 -3.40 6.05 -2.15
C ASP A 52 -1.99 6.11 -2.74
N PRO A 53 -1.18 5.03 -2.68
CA PRO A 53 -0.08 4.87 -3.60
C PRO A 53 -0.64 4.76 -5.02
N ASN A 54 -0.06 5.50 -5.96
CA ASN A 54 -0.58 5.56 -7.33
C ASN A 54 0.41 5.12 -8.38
N PHE A 55 1.70 5.30 -8.14
CA PHE A 55 2.73 4.95 -9.09
C PHE A 55 3.88 4.31 -8.35
N ALA A 56 4.16 3.06 -8.62
CA ALA A 56 5.34 2.36 -8.12
C ALA A 56 6.17 1.87 -9.31
N PHE A 57 7.44 2.21 -9.36
CA PHE A 57 8.28 1.93 -10.52
C PHE A 57 9.76 1.78 -10.15
N TYR A 58 10.45 0.86 -10.84
CA TYR A 58 11.91 0.77 -10.74
C TYR A 58 12.58 1.46 -11.94
N TRP A 59 13.47 2.38 -11.64
CA TRP A 59 14.19 3.13 -12.66
C TRP A 59 15.63 3.43 -12.25
N LYS A 60 16.58 3.12 -13.12
CA LYS A 60 18.00 3.45 -12.95
C LYS A 60 18.57 3.17 -11.55
N GLY A 61 18.30 2.00 -11.00
CA GLY A 61 18.83 1.59 -9.70
C GLY A 61 18.01 2.02 -8.49
N ARG A 62 16.87 2.67 -8.69
CA ARG A 62 16.01 3.11 -7.59
C ARG A 62 14.58 2.66 -7.79
N TYR A 63 13.92 2.37 -6.68
CA TYR A 63 12.49 2.16 -6.57
C TYR A 63 11.82 3.49 -6.26
N HIS A 64 10.88 3.89 -7.07
CA HIS A 64 10.10 5.11 -6.93
C HIS A 64 8.70 4.77 -6.47
N LEU A 65 8.18 5.52 -5.51
CA LEU A 65 6.81 5.39 -5.04
C LEU A 65 6.20 6.79 -4.93
N TYR A 66 5.03 6.95 -5.53
CA TYR A 66 4.25 8.16 -5.44
C TYR A 66 2.96 7.85 -4.69
N PHE A 67 2.51 8.78 -3.90
CA PHE A 67 1.25 8.65 -3.17
C PHE A 67 0.55 9.99 -3.05
N ILE A 68 -0.77 9.94 -2.91
CA ILE A 68 -1.56 11.14 -2.70
C ILE A 68 -1.17 11.75 -1.35
N ALA A 69 -0.65 12.98 -1.39
CA ALA A 69 -0.39 13.80 -0.22
C ALA A 69 -1.64 14.61 0.19
N ALA A 70 -1.56 15.33 1.29
CA ALA A 70 -2.61 16.24 1.72
C ALA A 70 -2.90 17.30 0.64
N ARG A 71 -4.13 17.77 0.62
CA ARG A 71 -4.50 18.90 -0.25
C ARG A 71 -3.67 20.12 0.11
N ASN A 72 -3.13 20.77 -0.90
CA ASN A 72 -2.54 22.09 -0.74
C ASN A 72 -3.58 23.03 -0.08
N PRO A 73 -3.26 23.68 1.06
CA PRO A 73 -4.25 24.49 1.78
C PRO A 73 -4.70 25.74 0.99
N VAL A 74 -3.92 26.18 0.01
CA VAL A 74 -4.19 27.37 -0.80
C VAL A 74 -4.89 26.98 -2.10
N THR A 75 -4.27 26.13 -2.93
CA THR A 75 -4.81 25.76 -4.25
C THR A 75 -5.92 24.71 -4.16
N LYS A 76 -6.05 24.01 -3.02
CA LYS A 76 -6.96 22.86 -2.82
C LYS A 76 -6.66 21.66 -3.72
N GLU A 77 -5.61 21.70 -4.49
CA GLU A 77 -5.15 20.58 -5.31
C GLU A 77 -4.54 19.50 -4.42
N ARG A 78 -4.65 18.27 -4.86
CA ARG A 78 -3.95 17.13 -4.28
C ARG A 78 -2.69 16.92 -5.08
N ASN A 79 -1.55 17.17 -4.47
CA ASN A 79 -0.25 16.86 -5.06
C ASN A 79 0.15 15.44 -4.71
N PHE A 80 1.00 14.86 -5.53
CA PHE A 80 1.67 13.62 -5.18
C PHE A 80 2.96 13.91 -4.43
N ALA A 81 3.15 13.23 -3.30
CA ALA A 81 4.47 13.08 -2.72
C ALA A 81 5.23 12.03 -3.52
N HIS A 82 6.52 12.23 -3.67
CA HIS A 82 7.42 11.31 -4.34
C HIS A 82 8.53 10.89 -3.38
N VAL A 83 8.71 9.58 -3.24
CA VAL A 83 9.83 9.00 -2.51
C VAL A 83 10.56 8.01 -3.40
N SER A 84 11.87 7.86 -3.20
CA SER A 84 12.64 6.81 -3.87
C SER A 84 13.59 6.11 -2.92
N SER A 85 13.93 4.86 -3.23
CA SER A 85 14.75 4.00 -2.38
C SER A 85 15.62 3.08 -3.22
N THR A 86 16.76 2.66 -2.69
CA THR A 86 17.59 1.59 -3.26
C THR A 86 17.21 0.21 -2.73
N ASP A 87 16.43 0.16 -1.63
CA ASP A 87 16.12 -1.07 -0.89
C ASP A 87 14.64 -1.22 -0.49
N MET A 88 13.76 -0.27 -0.89
CA MET A 88 12.34 -0.25 -0.55
C MET A 88 12.03 -0.14 0.96
N VAL A 89 13.01 0.16 1.79
CA VAL A 89 12.91 0.30 3.24
C VAL A 89 13.32 1.70 3.68
N ASN A 90 14.48 2.16 3.23
CA ASN A 90 14.99 3.49 3.51
C ASN A 90 14.65 4.42 2.35
N TRP A 91 13.91 5.49 2.62
CA TRP A 91 13.32 6.32 1.58
C TRP A 91 13.93 7.72 1.54
N LYS A 92 14.36 8.15 0.36
CA LYS A 92 14.66 9.54 0.06
C LYS A 92 13.35 10.24 -0.33
N TYR A 93 13.04 11.35 0.34
CA TYR A 93 11.91 12.19 -0.01
C TYR A 93 12.36 13.22 -1.06
N HIS A 94 11.58 13.31 -2.13
CA HIS A 94 11.75 14.30 -3.18
C HIS A 94 10.84 15.51 -2.95
N ARG A 95 10.95 16.50 -3.79
CA ARG A 95 9.99 17.61 -3.81
C ARG A 95 8.62 17.08 -4.26
N GLU A 96 7.57 17.82 -3.90
CA GLU A 96 6.25 17.55 -4.46
C GLU A 96 6.31 17.62 -5.99
N THR A 97 5.58 16.71 -6.63
CA THR A 97 5.50 16.68 -8.09
C THR A 97 4.87 17.95 -8.65
N ASN A 98 5.22 18.29 -9.89
CA ASN A 98 4.60 19.41 -10.60
C ASN A 98 3.23 19.07 -11.22
N PHE A 99 2.69 17.91 -10.89
CA PHE A 99 1.35 17.48 -11.29
C PHE A 99 0.59 16.94 -10.09
N GLY A 100 -0.73 17.02 -10.16
CA GLY A 100 -1.63 16.52 -9.11
C GLY A 100 -2.99 16.14 -9.67
N GLY A 101 -3.82 15.55 -8.82
CA GLY A 101 -5.20 15.23 -9.17
C GLY A 101 -5.39 14.08 -10.16
N LEU A 102 -4.32 13.35 -10.48
CA LEU A 102 -4.35 12.16 -11.33
C LEU A 102 -4.44 10.90 -10.47
N SER A 103 -5.20 9.93 -10.92
CA SER A 103 -5.01 8.53 -10.52
C SER A 103 -4.61 7.72 -11.75
N GLY A 104 -3.83 6.67 -11.58
CA GLY A 104 -3.35 5.88 -12.70
C GLY A 104 -2.12 5.05 -12.36
N THR A 105 -1.28 4.76 -13.35
CA THR A 105 -0.06 3.98 -13.17
C THR A 105 1.14 4.57 -13.90
N LEU A 106 2.33 4.09 -13.55
CA LEU A 106 3.60 4.39 -14.20
C LEU A 106 4.16 3.11 -14.83
N PHE A 107 4.40 3.12 -16.11
CA PHE A 107 4.86 1.96 -16.86
C PHE A 107 5.99 2.32 -17.84
N LEU A 108 6.70 1.32 -18.36
CA LEU A 108 7.68 1.50 -19.41
C LEU A 108 6.99 1.37 -20.76
N SER A 109 6.88 2.45 -21.50
CA SER A 109 6.29 2.43 -22.84
C SER A 109 7.18 1.71 -23.87
N PRO A 110 6.65 1.32 -25.04
CA PRO A 110 7.40 0.54 -26.04
C PRO A 110 8.72 1.16 -26.52
N ASP A 111 8.85 2.47 -26.43
CA ASP A 111 10.10 3.20 -26.75
C ASP A 111 11.11 3.24 -25.58
N GLY A 112 10.84 2.54 -24.49
CA GLY A 112 11.73 2.44 -23.34
C GLY A 112 11.74 3.66 -22.42
N VAL A 113 10.72 4.52 -22.49
CA VAL A 113 10.62 5.72 -21.65
C VAL A 113 9.57 5.53 -20.56
N PRO A 114 9.89 5.84 -19.30
CA PRO A 114 8.90 5.86 -18.23
C PRO A 114 7.72 6.77 -18.59
N THR A 115 6.51 6.27 -18.49
CA THR A 115 5.32 7.02 -18.88
C THR A 115 4.26 6.88 -17.81
N ILE A 116 3.78 7.99 -17.29
CA ILE A 116 2.58 8.02 -16.45
C ILE A 116 1.37 8.06 -17.36
N ILE A 117 0.44 7.14 -17.14
CA ILE A 117 -0.93 7.25 -17.61
C ILE A 117 -1.81 7.61 -16.44
N GLY A 118 -2.59 8.66 -16.58
CA GLY A 118 -3.46 9.13 -15.52
C GLY A 118 -4.81 9.58 -16.06
N LYS A 119 -5.74 9.78 -15.17
CA LYS A 119 -7.04 10.34 -15.49
C LYS A 119 -7.17 11.74 -14.91
N ALA A 120 -7.45 12.72 -15.75
CA ALA A 120 -7.83 14.08 -15.38
C ALA A 120 -9.23 14.39 -15.88
N SER A 121 -10.20 14.52 -14.99
CA SER A 121 -11.62 14.74 -15.33
C SER A 121 -12.19 13.68 -16.30
N LYS A 122 -12.38 13.99 -17.57
CA LYS A 122 -12.92 13.09 -18.61
C LYS A 122 -11.88 12.61 -19.59
N GLN A 123 -10.61 12.86 -19.32
CA GLN A 123 -9.50 12.59 -20.24
C GLN A 123 -8.51 11.61 -19.61
N ILE A 124 -7.92 10.80 -20.43
CA ILE A 124 -6.66 10.10 -20.14
C ILE A 124 -5.52 11.03 -20.51
N THR A 125 -4.59 11.21 -19.59
CA THR A 125 -3.41 12.00 -19.79
C THR A 125 -2.17 11.11 -19.77
N LEU A 126 -1.22 11.41 -20.64
CA LEU A 126 0.08 10.74 -20.68
C LEU A 126 1.14 11.78 -20.36
N HIS A 127 2.06 11.42 -19.46
CA HIS A 127 3.15 12.29 -19.06
C HIS A 127 4.49 11.60 -19.25
N ARG A 128 5.51 12.38 -19.61
CA ARG A 128 6.89 11.96 -19.77
C ARG A 128 7.79 12.66 -18.77
N PRO A 129 8.85 11.99 -18.27
CA PRO A 129 9.78 12.62 -17.35
C PRO A 129 10.66 13.64 -18.09
N LEU A 130 10.93 14.75 -17.42
CA LEU A 130 11.89 15.76 -17.85
C LEU A 130 13.28 15.53 -17.26
N ASP A 131 13.39 14.66 -16.26
CA ASP A 131 14.65 14.34 -15.57
C ASP A 131 14.75 12.84 -15.25
N GLU A 132 15.96 12.38 -14.97
CA GLU A 132 16.25 10.98 -14.65
C GLU A 132 15.79 10.58 -13.24
N GLN A 133 15.56 11.53 -12.37
CA GLN A 133 15.09 11.35 -11.00
C GLN A 133 13.57 11.18 -10.92
N LEU A 134 12.88 11.36 -12.05
CA LEU A 134 11.43 11.30 -12.17
C LEU A 134 10.72 12.33 -11.24
N GLU A 135 11.34 13.50 -11.04
CA GLU A 135 10.79 14.57 -10.21
C GLU A 135 9.87 15.51 -11.01
N HIS A 136 10.18 15.74 -12.28
CA HIS A 136 9.45 16.66 -13.15
C HIS A 136 8.91 15.94 -14.37
N TRP A 137 7.69 16.27 -14.73
CA TRP A 137 6.94 15.61 -15.79
C TRP A 137 6.31 16.65 -16.72
N GLU A 138 6.27 16.34 -18.00
CA GLU A 138 5.54 17.12 -19.00
C GLU A 138 4.34 16.32 -19.52
N LEU A 139 3.27 17.05 -19.83
CA LEU A 139 2.10 16.47 -20.49
C LEU A 139 2.44 16.17 -21.95
N LEU A 140 2.41 14.90 -22.33
CA LEU A 140 2.64 14.46 -23.70
C LEU A 140 1.37 14.57 -24.55
N THR A 141 0.24 14.09 -24.03
CA THR A 141 -1.03 14.07 -24.74
C THR A 141 -2.22 13.93 -23.79
N GLU A 142 -3.37 14.36 -24.30
CA GLU A 142 -4.68 14.15 -23.67
C GLU A 142 -5.60 13.46 -24.65
N VAL A 143 -6.30 12.42 -24.21
CA VAL A 143 -7.21 11.64 -25.04
C VAL A 143 -8.55 11.44 -24.30
N VAL A 144 -9.64 11.61 -25.02
CA VAL A 144 -10.96 11.19 -24.55
C VAL A 144 -11.34 9.90 -25.26
N PRO A 145 -11.13 8.73 -24.64
CA PRO A 145 -11.45 7.47 -25.27
C PRO A 145 -12.94 7.35 -25.61
N THR A 146 -13.26 6.67 -26.70
CA THR A 146 -14.62 6.37 -27.11
C THR A 146 -14.88 4.88 -26.92
N PHE A 147 -15.90 4.53 -26.16
CA PHE A 147 -16.32 3.17 -25.96
C PHE A 147 -17.00 2.59 -27.21
N GLY A 148 -16.89 1.28 -27.38
CA GLY A 148 -17.41 0.55 -28.52
C GLY A 148 -18.93 0.38 -28.56
N PRO A 149 -19.42 -0.53 -29.44
CA PRO A 149 -20.84 -0.82 -29.60
C PRO A 149 -21.51 -1.25 -28.28
N GLY A 150 -22.76 -0.85 -28.08
CA GLY A 150 -23.49 -1.13 -26.83
C GLY A 150 -23.39 0.00 -25.79
N GLN A 151 -22.41 0.88 -25.93
CA GLN A 151 -22.34 2.17 -25.24
C GLN A 151 -22.63 3.36 -26.18
N ASP A 152 -23.17 3.08 -27.38
CA ASP A 152 -23.60 4.07 -28.40
C ASP A 152 -22.56 5.15 -28.71
N GLY A 153 -21.28 4.76 -28.80
CA GLY A 153 -20.18 5.69 -29.03
C GLY A 153 -19.95 6.69 -27.90
N LYS A 154 -20.43 6.41 -26.70
CA LYS A 154 -20.26 7.30 -25.54
C LYS A 154 -18.79 7.47 -25.22
N ARG A 155 -18.41 8.70 -24.95
CA ARG A 155 -17.09 9.08 -24.49
C ARG A 155 -16.91 8.72 -23.01
N MET A 156 -15.68 8.54 -22.56
CA MET A 156 -15.34 8.45 -21.16
C MET A 156 -15.99 9.57 -20.35
N SER A 157 -16.51 9.24 -19.19
CA SER A 157 -17.20 10.17 -18.30
C SER A 157 -16.43 10.33 -16.98
N GLU A 158 -16.90 11.20 -16.11
CA GLU A 158 -16.36 11.36 -14.75
C GLU A 158 -16.52 10.11 -13.88
N LYS A 159 -17.38 9.18 -14.28
CA LYS A 159 -17.59 7.89 -13.60
C LYS A 159 -16.57 6.84 -13.95
N HIS A 160 -15.72 7.06 -14.96
CA HIS A 160 -14.61 6.20 -15.30
C HIS A 160 -13.38 6.69 -14.54
N TRP A 161 -12.70 5.79 -13.86
CA TRP A 161 -11.64 6.09 -12.89
C TRP A 161 -10.36 5.38 -13.27
N ASP A 162 -9.32 5.59 -12.55
CA ASP A 162 -8.03 4.95 -12.41
C ASP A 162 -7.64 4.05 -13.61
N PRO A 163 -6.86 4.57 -14.56
CA PRO A 163 -6.29 3.74 -15.59
C PRO A 163 -5.10 2.93 -15.06
N ASP A 164 -4.96 1.70 -15.56
CA ASP A 164 -3.74 0.92 -15.52
C ASP A 164 -3.24 0.67 -16.94
N ALA A 165 -1.94 0.39 -17.10
CA ALA A 165 -1.37 0.12 -18.41
C ALA A 165 -0.22 -0.90 -18.33
N TRP A 166 -0.16 -1.77 -19.33
CA TRP A 166 0.96 -2.69 -19.54
C TRP A 166 1.28 -2.85 -21.02
N VAL A 167 2.44 -3.39 -21.32
CA VAL A 167 2.94 -3.51 -22.70
C VAL A 167 3.17 -4.98 -23.04
N GLU A 168 2.66 -5.39 -24.19
CA GLU A 168 2.96 -6.67 -24.84
C GLU A 168 3.47 -6.43 -26.26
N GLY A 169 4.75 -6.72 -26.48
CA GLY A 169 5.41 -6.40 -27.74
C GLY A 169 5.39 -4.91 -28.03
N ASN A 170 4.69 -4.50 -29.09
CA ASN A 170 4.57 -3.08 -29.48
C ASN A 170 3.19 -2.49 -29.15
N THR A 171 2.36 -3.24 -28.43
CA THR A 171 1.02 -2.83 -28.05
C THR A 171 1.00 -2.42 -26.57
N THR A 172 0.50 -1.25 -26.30
CA THR A 172 0.15 -0.82 -24.94
C THR A 172 -1.33 -1.06 -24.71
N TYR A 173 -1.65 -1.85 -23.71
CA TYR A 173 -3.00 -2.06 -23.21
C TYR A 173 -3.29 -1.07 -22.08
N ILE A 174 -4.52 -0.60 -22.03
CA ILE A 174 -4.98 0.35 -21.03
C ILE A 174 -6.31 -0.13 -20.47
N LEU A 175 -6.33 -0.39 -19.18
CA LEU A 175 -7.52 -0.71 -18.42
C LEU A 175 -8.06 0.55 -17.77
N ILE A 176 -9.33 0.85 -17.98
CA ILE A 176 -10.02 1.97 -17.33
C ILE A 176 -11.13 1.41 -16.47
N THR A 177 -11.11 1.73 -15.20
CA THR A 177 -12.14 1.27 -14.25
C THR A 177 -13.33 2.23 -14.19
N ALA A 178 -14.39 1.84 -13.49
CA ALA A 178 -15.60 2.63 -13.36
C ALA A 178 -16.18 2.55 -11.95
N HIS A 179 -16.80 3.66 -11.52
CA HIS A 179 -17.49 3.78 -10.24
C HIS A 179 -18.87 4.45 -10.39
N PRO A 180 -19.94 3.92 -9.86
CA PRO A 180 -20.10 2.51 -9.44
C PRO A 180 -20.13 1.59 -10.64
N LEU A 181 -19.79 0.33 -10.44
CA LEU A 181 -20.02 -0.72 -11.43
C LEU A 181 -21.53 -0.79 -11.68
N SER A 182 -21.92 -0.62 -12.91
CA SER A 182 -23.29 -0.81 -13.36
C SER A 182 -23.24 -1.64 -14.63
N PRO A 183 -24.36 -2.17 -15.14
CA PRO A 183 -24.38 -2.79 -16.45
C PRO A 183 -23.83 -1.87 -17.57
N LYS A 184 -23.59 -0.60 -17.24
CA LYS A 184 -23.03 0.44 -18.13
C LYS A 184 -21.70 1.03 -17.67
N GLY A 185 -21.13 0.55 -16.57
CA GLY A 185 -19.88 1.05 -15.96
C GLY A 185 -18.87 -0.07 -15.69
N GLN A 186 -18.76 -1.02 -16.61
CA GLN A 186 -17.76 -2.09 -16.51
C GLN A 186 -16.37 -1.55 -16.81
N PRO A 187 -15.30 -2.12 -16.20
CA PRO A 187 -13.93 -1.84 -16.58
C PRO A 187 -13.74 -2.10 -18.07
N ALA A 188 -13.15 -1.15 -18.76
CA ALA A 188 -12.99 -1.18 -20.22
C ALA A 188 -11.53 -1.31 -20.62
N LEU A 189 -11.24 -2.20 -21.55
CA LEU A 189 -9.93 -2.42 -22.12
C LEU A 189 -9.79 -1.63 -23.42
N PHE A 190 -8.71 -0.88 -23.52
CA PHE A 190 -8.26 -0.21 -24.72
C PHE A 190 -6.87 -0.68 -25.11
N LYS A 191 -6.48 -0.45 -26.36
CA LYS A 191 -5.11 -0.64 -26.83
C LYS A 191 -4.66 0.47 -27.74
N THR A 192 -3.36 0.66 -27.79
CA THR A 192 -2.71 1.62 -28.68
C THR A 192 -1.33 1.11 -29.12
N THR A 193 -0.88 1.54 -30.30
CA THR A 193 0.49 1.31 -30.80
C THR A 193 1.23 2.60 -31.07
N ASP A 194 0.55 3.73 -30.95
CA ASP A 194 1.09 5.06 -31.25
C ASP A 194 1.02 6.05 -30.07
N MET A 195 0.44 5.61 -28.94
CA MET A 195 0.19 6.40 -27.73
C MET A 195 -0.66 7.67 -27.98
N LYS A 196 -1.39 7.70 -29.09
CA LYS A 196 -2.26 8.84 -29.48
C LYS A 196 -3.68 8.40 -29.74
N THR A 197 -3.84 7.24 -30.36
CA THR A 197 -5.14 6.68 -30.71
C THR A 197 -5.43 5.48 -29.83
N PHE A 198 -6.52 5.53 -29.05
CA PHE A 198 -6.92 4.45 -28.16
C PHE A 198 -8.13 3.72 -28.75
N HIS A 199 -7.94 2.46 -29.07
CA HIS A 199 -8.98 1.60 -29.65
C HIS A 199 -9.60 0.75 -28.55
N PHE A 200 -10.93 0.85 -28.40
CA PHE A 200 -11.67 -0.02 -27.53
C PHE A 200 -11.55 -1.47 -27.99
N VAL A 201 -11.22 -2.37 -27.05
CA VAL A 201 -11.10 -3.81 -27.28
C VAL A 201 -12.38 -4.50 -26.84
N ASP A 202 -12.66 -4.47 -25.51
CA ASP A 202 -13.82 -5.10 -24.90
C ASP A 202 -13.97 -4.62 -23.45
N TYR A 203 -15.04 -5.05 -22.78
CA TYR A 203 -15.12 -4.96 -21.33
C TYR A 203 -14.19 -5.98 -20.68
N PHE A 204 -13.40 -5.51 -19.71
CA PHE A 204 -12.30 -6.31 -19.16
C PHE A 204 -12.78 -7.36 -18.16
N LEU A 205 -13.71 -6.99 -17.27
CA LEU A 205 -14.25 -7.87 -16.25
C LEU A 205 -15.77 -7.70 -16.21
N ASP A 206 -16.48 -8.67 -16.76
CA ASP A 206 -17.94 -8.72 -16.69
C ASP A 206 -18.37 -9.38 -15.38
N VAL A 207 -19.02 -8.63 -14.52
CA VAL A 207 -19.55 -9.13 -13.24
C VAL A 207 -20.72 -10.10 -13.42
N ASP A 208 -21.34 -10.10 -14.58
CA ASP A 208 -22.45 -10.99 -14.92
C ASP A 208 -21.97 -12.33 -15.55
N VAL A 209 -20.67 -12.50 -15.77
CA VAL A 209 -20.12 -13.75 -16.29
C VAL A 209 -20.31 -14.88 -15.27
N PRO A 210 -20.95 -15.98 -15.66
CA PRO A 210 -21.10 -17.15 -14.79
C PRO A 210 -19.73 -17.68 -14.34
N GLY A 211 -19.49 -17.68 -13.02
CA GLY A 211 -18.19 -18.03 -12.42
C GLY A 211 -17.54 -16.84 -11.72
N VAL A 212 -17.44 -15.68 -12.36
CA VAL A 212 -16.97 -14.45 -11.69
C VAL A 212 -17.93 -14.05 -10.56
N ALA A 213 -19.22 -14.05 -10.81
CA ALA A 213 -20.23 -13.75 -9.80
C ALA A 213 -20.27 -14.77 -8.65
N ARG A 214 -19.81 -16.01 -8.88
CA ARG A 214 -19.71 -17.03 -7.81
C ARG A 214 -18.43 -16.91 -6.98
N THR A 215 -17.39 -16.35 -7.55
CA THR A 215 -16.09 -16.15 -6.87
C THR A 215 -15.97 -14.76 -6.27
N SER A 216 -16.79 -13.80 -6.70
CA SER A 216 -16.76 -12.43 -6.23
C SER A 216 -18.04 -12.05 -5.49
N ASP A 217 -17.91 -11.39 -4.37
CA ASP A 217 -19.02 -10.70 -3.69
C ASP A 217 -19.42 -9.39 -4.40
N ILE A 218 -19.04 -9.19 -5.65
CA ILE A 218 -19.33 -7.98 -6.39
C ILE A 218 -20.82 -7.88 -6.63
N LYS A 219 -21.39 -6.78 -6.20
CA LYS A 219 -22.76 -6.38 -6.49
C LYS A 219 -22.74 -5.30 -7.56
N THR A 220 -23.86 -5.13 -8.25
CA THR A 220 -24.03 -4.13 -9.31
C THR A 220 -23.78 -2.67 -8.88
N ASN A 221 -23.72 -2.40 -7.57
CA ASN A 221 -23.40 -1.08 -6.99
C ASN A 221 -22.00 -1.00 -6.37
N ASP A 222 -21.19 -2.02 -6.51
CA ASP A 222 -19.79 -2.03 -6.09
C ASP A 222 -18.90 -1.38 -7.18
N ASP A 223 -17.60 -1.32 -6.96
CA ASP A 223 -16.65 -0.75 -7.92
C ASP A 223 -15.35 -1.55 -7.98
N LEU A 224 -14.60 -1.27 -9.01
CA LEU A 224 -13.21 -1.67 -9.19
C LEU A 224 -12.42 -0.39 -9.43
N SER A 225 -11.51 -0.07 -8.53
CA SER A 225 -10.65 1.11 -8.61
C SER A 225 -9.21 0.75 -8.27
N CYS A 226 -8.26 1.64 -8.55
CA CYS A 226 -6.84 1.43 -8.35
C CYS A 226 -6.36 0.07 -8.90
N PRO A 227 -6.60 -0.24 -10.19
CA PRO A 227 -6.21 -1.53 -10.75
C PRO A 227 -4.71 -1.62 -10.94
N ASN A 228 -4.17 -2.82 -10.72
CA ASN A 228 -2.86 -3.25 -11.17
C ASN A 228 -3.02 -4.60 -11.83
N PHE A 229 -2.74 -4.71 -13.11
CA PHE A 229 -2.88 -5.95 -13.88
C PHE A 229 -1.54 -6.47 -14.36
N PHE A 230 -1.13 -7.63 -13.89
CA PHE A 230 0.21 -8.16 -14.13
C PHE A 230 0.27 -9.69 -14.09
N PRO A 231 1.27 -10.32 -14.76
CA PRO A 231 1.51 -11.75 -14.65
C PRO A 231 2.09 -12.12 -13.29
N ILE A 232 1.64 -13.27 -12.75
CA ILE A 232 2.12 -13.83 -11.49
C ILE A 232 2.07 -15.36 -11.55
N GLY A 233 3.22 -16.03 -11.36
CA GLY A 233 3.31 -17.49 -11.56
C GLY A 233 2.88 -17.87 -12.98
N ASN A 234 1.89 -18.76 -13.07
CA ASN A 234 1.30 -19.19 -14.35
C ASN A 234 -0.05 -18.51 -14.65
N LYS A 235 -0.41 -17.47 -13.91
CA LYS A 235 -1.66 -16.70 -14.04
C LYS A 235 -1.39 -15.22 -14.24
N TRP A 236 -2.47 -14.49 -14.39
CA TRP A 236 -2.49 -13.03 -14.26
C TRP A 236 -3.28 -12.63 -13.02
N MET A 237 -2.86 -11.56 -12.40
CA MET A 237 -3.52 -10.98 -11.24
C MET A 237 -4.04 -9.59 -11.59
N MET A 238 -5.29 -9.35 -11.26
CA MET A 238 -5.86 -8.02 -11.17
C MET A 238 -5.99 -7.67 -9.70
N LEU A 239 -5.07 -6.86 -9.21
CA LEU A 239 -5.08 -6.30 -7.85
C LEU A 239 -5.83 -4.97 -7.89
N CYS A 240 -6.79 -4.75 -6.99
CA CYS A 240 -7.64 -3.55 -7.03
C CYS A 240 -8.32 -3.31 -5.68
N ILE A 241 -9.20 -2.31 -5.66
CA ILE A 241 -10.09 -2.08 -4.51
C ILE A 241 -11.56 -2.12 -4.90
N SER A 242 -12.37 -2.28 -3.86
CA SER A 242 -13.75 -1.84 -3.78
C SER A 242 -13.84 -0.73 -2.75
N HIS A 243 -14.47 0.39 -3.08
CA HIS A 243 -14.73 1.46 -2.10
C HIS A 243 -15.58 0.98 -0.92
N ASN A 244 -16.34 -0.07 -1.09
CA ASN A 244 -17.18 -0.64 -0.02
C ASN A 244 -16.49 -1.73 0.80
N LYS A 245 -15.40 -2.35 0.29
CA LYS A 245 -14.83 -3.57 0.88
C LYS A 245 -13.30 -3.59 0.97
N GLY A 246 -12.61 -2.56 0.47
CA GLY A 246 -11.17 -2.43 0.51
C GLY A 246 -10.42 -3.24 -0.55
N CYS A 247 -9.19 -3.64 -0.24
CA CYS A 247 -8.26 -4.28 -1.16
C CYS A 247 -8.69 -5.71 -1.50
N ARG A 248 -8.64 -6.05 -2.79
CA ARG A 248 -8.98 -7.37 -3.33
C ARG A 248 -8.19 -7.70 -4.58
N TYR A 249 -8.25 -8.94 -5.00
CA TYR A 249 -7.60 -9.40 -6.22
C TYR A 249 -8.37 -10.50 -6.92
N TYR A 250 -8.14 -10.61 -8.22
CA TYR A 250 -8.58 -11.72 -9.06
C TYR A 250 -7.35 -12.42 -9.62
N LEU A 251 -7.40 -13.73 -9.71
CA LEU A 251 -6.44 -14.54 -10.47
C LEU A 251 -7.16 -15.18 -11.65
N GLY A 252 -6.49 -15.32 -12.78
CA GLY A 252 -7.08 -15.91 -13.97
C GLY A 252 -6.13 -15.96 -15.15
N ASP A 253 -6.67 -16.34 -16.29
CA ASP A 253 -5.92 -16.41 -17.53
C ASP A 253 -6.12 -15.14 -18.36
N TRP A 254 -5.03 -14.60 -18.91
CA TRP A 254 -5.05 -13.56 -19.93
C TRP A 254 -4.76 -14.18 -21.27
N LYS A 255 -5.77 -14.21 -22.13
CA LYS A 255 -5.68 -14.85 -23.44
C LYS A 255 -6.63 -14.19 -24.44
N ASP A 256 -6.14 -14.01 -25.67
CA ASP A 256 -6.94 -13.43 -26.77
C ASP A 256 -7.58 -12.09 -26.39
N GLU A 257 -6.82 -11.23 -25.70
CA GLU A 257 -7.25 -9.91 -25.20
C GLU A 257 -8.44 -10.00 -24.22
N LYS A 258 -8.58 -11.13 -23.50
CA LYS A 258 -9.59 -11.33 -22.45
C LYS A 258 -8.98 -11.81 -21.16
N PHE A 259 -9.43 -11.24 -20.06
CA PHE A 259 -9.14 -11.74 -18.73
C PHE A 259 -10.26 -12.66 -18.26
N ILE A 260 -9.92 -13.90 -17.97
CA ILE A 260 -10.85 -14.93 -17.52
C ILE A 260 -10.50 -15.30 -16.09
N PRO A 261 -11.09 -14.62 -15.09
CA PRO A 261 -10.81 -14.91 -13.69
C PRO A 261 -11.41 -16.23 -13.26
N ASP A 262 -10.64 -17.01 -12.52
CA ASP A 262 -11.07 -18.28 -11.92
C ASP A 262 -11.01 -18.27 -10.38
N TYR A 263 -10.42 -17.23 -9.80
CA TYR A 263 -10.33 -17.03 -8.37
C TYR A 263 -10.50 -15.56 -7.99
N HIS A 264 -11.12 -15.31 -6.83
CA HIS A 264 -11.23 -14.01 -6.21
C HIS A 264 -10.84 -14.08 -4.73
N GLY A 265 -10.00 -13.17 -4.27
CA GLY A 265 -9.54 -13.07 -2.90
C GLY A 265 -9.57 -11.64 -2.36
N TRP A 266 -9.57 -11.55 -1.04
CA TRP A 266 -9.50 -10.29 -0.30
C TRP A 266 -8.14 -10.15 0.36
N MET A 267 -7.68 -8.92 0.55
CA MET A 267 -6.50 -8.59 1.36
C MET A 267 -6.87 -7.70 2.54
N ASN A 268 -8.16 -7.46 2.71
CA ASN A 268 -8.71 -6.64 3.77
C ASN A 268 -9.75 -7.45 4.55
N TRP A 269 -9.56 -7.57 5.86
CA TRP A 269 -10.26 -8.51 6.70
C TRP A 269 -11.04 -7.89 7.84
N HIS A 270 -11.05 -6.59 7.94
CA HIS A 270 -11.86 -5.90 8.91
C HIS A 270 -13.34 -5.99 8.51
N LYS A 271 -14.18 -6.57 9.36
CA LYS A 271 -15.62 -6.58 9.24
C LYS A 271 -16.18 -5.78 10.43
N GLY A 272 -16.59 -4.57 10.20
CA GLY A 272 -17.17 -3.73 11.23
C GLY A 272 -17.86 -2.52 10.63
N GLU A 273 -18.68 -1.85 11.43
CA GLU A 273 -19.19 -0.53 11.08
C GLU A 273 -18.02 0.43 10.96
N ILE A 274 -17.61 0.68 9.75
CA ILE A 274 -16.58 1.65 9.45
C ILE A 274 -17.30 2.95 9.17
N ASP A 275 -17.10 3.85 10.11
CA ASP A 275 -17.38 5.24 9.88
C ASP A 275 -16.25 5.79 9.01
N SER A 276 -16.27 5.44 7.76
CA SER A 276 -15.40 6.10 6.79
C SER A 276 -16.21 7.18 6.10
N ARG A 277 -15.54 8.27 5.79
CA ARG A 277 -16.06 9.30 4.87
C ARG A 277 -16.47 8.73 3.51
N TYR A 278 -16.17 7.47 3.26
CA TYR A 278 -16.36 6.76 2.02
C TYR A 278 -17.16 5.45 2.18
N GLY A 279 -17.63 5.09 3.38
CA GLY A 279 -18.40 3.85 3.61
C GLY A 279 -17.55 2.57 3.61
N HIS A 280 -16.22 2.67 3.77
CA HIS A 280 -15.29 1.57 3.54
C HIS A 280 -15.18 0.62 4.71
N GLY A 281 -15.22 -0.66 4.38
CA GLY A 281 -14.93 -1.75 5.28
C GLY A 281 -13.47 -2.16 5.20
N GLY A 282 -12.46 -1.33 5.66
CA GLY A 282 -11.16 -1.88 5.53
C GLY A 282 -9.96 -1.07 6.01
N ASP A 283 -8.93 -1.82 6.38
CA ASP A 283 -7.68 -1.28 6.86
C ASP A 283 -6.62 -1.17 5.75
N VAL A 284 -6.80 -1.93 4.66
CA VAL A 284 -5.88 -2.00 3.52
C VAL A 284 -6.60 -1.50 2.27
N PHE A 285 -6.09 -0.43 1.67
CA PHE A 285 -6.76 0.28 0.60
C PHE A 285 -5.78 0.72 -0.50
N ALA A 286 -6.28 0.93 -1.72
CA ALA A 286 -5.54 1.44 -2.87
C ALA A 286 -4.16 0.76 -3.03
N PRO A 287 -4.11 -0.54 -3.35
CA PRO A 287 -2.85 -1.22 -3.56
C PRO A 287 -2.14 -0.70 -4.82
N GLU A 288 -0.83 -0.61 -4.75
CA GLU A 288 0.04 -0.34 -5.90
C GLU A 288 1.20 -1.32 -5.89
N SER A 289 1.67 -1.76 -7.04
CA SER A 289 2.73 -2.76 -7.12
C SER A 289 3.72 -2.50 -8.24
N LEU A 290 4.96 -2.97 -8.07
CA LEU A 290 5.99 -2.97 -9.10
C LEU A 290 6.62 -4.35 -9.26
N LEU A 291 7.19 -4.58 -10.44
CA LEU A 291 8.10 -5.69 -10.69
C LEU A 291 9.53 -5.23 -10.40
N ALA A 292 10.16 -5.82 -9.39
CA ALA A 292 11.56 -5.57 -9.06
C ALA A 292 12.49 -6.20 -10.10
N PRO A 293 13.74 -5.71 -10.27
CA PRO A 293 14.69 -6.25 -11.26
C PRO A 293 15.04 -7.72 -11.06
N ASP A 294 14.89 -8.24 -9.85
CA ASP A 294 15.12 -9.64 -9.51
C ASP A 294 13.89 -10.54 -9.74
N GLY A 295 12.84 -10.00 -10.35
CA GLY A 295 11.62 -10.71 -10.70
C GLY A 295 10.57 -10.78 -9.60
N ARG A 296 10.80 -10.18 -8.43
CA ARG A 296 9.79 -10.12 -7.37
C ARG A 296 8.70 -9.09 -7.70
N ARG A 297 7.45 -9.45 -7.45
CA ARG A 297 6.34 -8.50 -7.44
C ARG A 297 6.21 -7.97 -6.00
N VAL A 298 6.36 -6.67 -5.83
CA VAL A 298 6.27 -6.01 -4.52
C VAL A 298 5.12 -5.03 -4.52
N MET A 299 4.25 -5.12 -3.50
CA MET A 299 3.11 -4.24 -3.35
C MET A 299 3.18 -3.40 -2.08
N TRP A 300 2.56 -2.23 -2.14
CA TRP A 300 2.22 -1.36 -1.01
C TRP A 300 0.72 -1.11 -1.01
N ALA A 301 0.20 -0.70 0.11
CA ALA A 301 -1.17 -0.22 0.24
C ALA A 301 -1.27 0.86 1.30
N TRP A 302 -2.26 1.71 1.18
CA TRP A 302 -2.59 2.65 2.22
C TRP A 302 -3.24 1.93 3.41
N LEU A 303 -2.65 2.06 4.60
CA LEU A 303 -3.27 1.62 5.85
C LEU A 303 -4.15 2.74 6.39
N PHE A 304 -5.43 2.55 6.21
CA PHE A 304 -6.45 3.53 6.49
C PHE A 304 -6.71 3.62 8.00
N ALA A 305 -6.59 4.82 8.57
CA ALA A 305 -6.97 5.03 9.96
C ALA A 305 -8.48 4.95 10.12
N GLN A 306 -8.93 4.05 10.97
CA GLN A 306 -10.35 4.02 11.35
C GLN A 306 -10.71 5.32 12.06
N SER A 307 -11.68 6.05 11.55
CA SER A 307 -12.04 7.39 12.04
C SER A 307 -12.44 7.45 13.51
N LYS A 308 -12.86 6.31 14.08
CA LYS A 308 -13.20 6.17 15.52
C LYS A 308 -12.01 5.81 16.40
N LEU A 309 -10.93 5.28 15.81
CA LEU A 309 -9.71 4.89 16.51
C LEU A 309 -8.57 5.81 16.11
N ARG A 310 -8.69 7.11 16.40
CA ARG A 310 -7.54 8.00 16.27
C ARG A 310 -6.46 7.57 17.26
N VAL A 311 -5.47 6.89 16.75
CA VAL A 311 -4.32 6.46 17.55
C VAL A 311 -3.55 7.68 18.05
N SER A 312 -3.51 8.75 17.26
CA SER A 312 -2.87 10.01 17.63
C SER A 312 -3.52 11.22 16.93
N PRO A 313 -3.55 12.38 17.56
CA PRO A 313 -3.90 13.63 16.89
C PRO A 313 -2.80 14.13 15.93
N ASN A 314 -1.61 13.53 15.99
CA ASN A 314 -0.41 14.02 15.33
C ASN A 314 -0.07 13.28 14.03
N TRP A 315 -0.58 12.08 13.87
CA TRP A 315 -0.46 11.28 12.64
C TRP A 315 -1.68 10.37 12.53
N GLN A 316 -2.04 9.92 11.34
CA GLN A 316 -3.26 9.14 11.14
C GLN A 316 -3.07 7.95 10.22
N GLU A 317 -2.26 8.08 9.19
CA GLU A 317 -2.22 7.16 8.08
C GLU A 317 -0.76 6.82 7.73
N VAL A 318 -0.55 5.60 7.30
CA VAL A 318 0.77 5.09 6.94
C VAL A 318 0.67 4.24 5.69
N MET A 319 1.78 4.08 5.00
CA MET A 319 1.93 3.06 3.98
C MET A 319 2.16 1.70 4.65
N SER A 320 1.55 0.63 4.14
CA SER A 320 1.86 -0.72 4.61
C SER A 320 3.34 -1.02 4.45
N LEU A 321 3.85 -1.97 5.20
CA LEU A 321 5.12 -2.60 4.86
C LEU A 321 5.04 -3.15 3.44
N PRO A 322 6.12 -3.08 2.66
CA PRO A 322 6.16 -3.71 1.34
C PRO A 322 5.99 -5.22 1.46
N ARG A 323 5.16 -5.79 0.58
CA ARG A 323 4.82 -7.20 0.57
C ARG A 323 5.25 -7.84 -0.73
N GLU A 324 6.00 -8.94 -0.65
CA GLU A 324 6.31 -9.77 -1.81
C GLU A 324 5.12 -10.66 -2.13
N LEU A 325 4.68 -10.63 -3.39
CA LEU A 325 3.61 -11.48 -3.90
C LEU A 325 4.19 -12.54 -4.81
N SER A 326 3.76 -13.79 -4.64
CA SER A 326 4.09 -14.88 -5.56
C SER A 326 2.96 -15.90 -5.63
N LEU A 327 2.88 -16.60 -6.76
CA LEU A 327 1.89 -17.64 -6.99
C LEU A 327 2.62 -18.94 -7.41
N PRO A 328 2.93 -19.84 -6.47
CA PRO A 328 3.49 -21.15 -6.75
C PRO A 328 2.53 -22.06 -7.53
N GLU A 329 3.01 -23.23 -7.91
CA GLU A 329 2.22 -24.23 -8.66
C GLU A 329 0.98 -24.75 -7.91
N ASP A 330 0.94 -24.62 -6.58
CA ASP A 330 -0.25 -24.98 -5.78
C ASP A 330 -1.42 -24.00 -5.94
N GLY A 331 -1.22 -22.91 -6.67
CA GLY A 331 -2.26 -21.92 -6.97
C GLY A 331 -2.66 -21.05 -5.78
N VAL A 332 -1.99 -21.16 -4.64
CA VAL A 332 -2.27 -20.34 -3.45
C VAL A 332 -1.34 -19.14 -3.41
N LEU A 333 -1.91 -17.95 -3.44
CA LEU A 333 -1.13 -16.71 -3.35
C LEU A 333 -0.27 -16.68 -2.09
N ARG A 334 1.00 -16.34 -2.24
CA ARG A 334 1.89 -16.02 -1.13
C ARG A 334 1.97 -14.52 -0.94
N ILE A 335 1.89 -14.13 0.31
CA ILE A 335 1.98 -12.73 0.76
C ILE A 335 3.03 -12.71 1.88
N GLN A 336 4.23 -12.28 1.54
CA GLN A 336 5.36 -12.26 2.46
C GLN A 336 5.79 -10.83 2.76
N PRO A 337 6.29 -10.53 3.96
CA PRO A 337 6.93 -9.25 4.18
C PRO A 337 8.21 -9.17 3.35
N LEU A 338 8.51 -8.01 2.80
CA LEU A 338 9.71 -7.76 2.01
C LEU A 338 10.96 -8.21 2.80
N ARG A 339 11.82 -8.99 2.15
CA ARG A 339 13.03 -9.54 2.80
C ARG A 339 14.01 -8.48 3.26
N GLU A 340 14.08 -7.34 2.61
CA GLU A 340 14.96 -6.22 2.97
C GLU A 340 14.61 -5.59 4.32
N LEU A 341 13.43 -5.82 4.86
CA LEU A 341 13.07 -5.41 6.24
C LEU A 341 13.99 -6.04 7.29
N GLU A 342 14.61 -7.18 6.97
CA GLU A 342 15.53 -7.86 7.89
C GLU A 342 16.80 -7.03 8.22
N GLN A 343 17.18 -6.07 7.36
CA GLN A 343 18.27 -5.15 7.64
C GLN A 343 18.01 -4.20 8.83
N LEU A 344 16.75 -4.02 9.18
CA LEU A 344 16.36 -3.21 10.34
C LEU A 344 16.51 -3.97 11.66
N ARG A 345 16.68 -5.29 11.63
CA ARG A 345 16.77 -6.15 12.82
C ARG A 345 18.05 -5.90 13.59
N TYR A 346 17.95 -5.85 14.90
CA TYR A 346 19.07 -5.89 15.83
C TYR A 346 18.64 -6.51 17.16
N ASN A 347 19.57 -6.78 18.08
CA ASN A 347 19.31 -7.25 19.44
C ASN A 347 18.38 -8.49 19.48
N LEU A 348 18.79 -9.58 18.79
CA LEU A 348 18.02 -10.84 18.79
C LEU A 348 17.81 -11.36 20.22
N LYS A 349 16.55 -11.61 20.54
CA LYS A 349 16.08 -12.30 21.74
C LYS A 349 15.42 -13.61 21.34
N THR A 350 15.65 -14.67 22.12
CA THR A 350 15.08 -15.99 21.80
C THR A 350 14.60 -16.69 23.08
N GLU A 351 13.41 -17.29 22.99
CA GLU A 351 12.90 -18.27 23.96
C GLU A 351 12.51 -19.56 23.24
N LYS A 352 12.74 -20.72 23.87
CA LYS A 352 12.55 -22.03 23.23
C LYS A 352 11.84 -23.03 24.14
N ASN A 353 11.26 -24.06 23.51
CA ASN A 353 10.64 -25.19 24.17
C ASN A 353 9.58 -24.75 25.18
N ILE A 354 8.70 -23.87 24.76
CA ILE A 354 7.64 -23.33 25.60
C ILE A 354 6.40 -24.22 25.43
N ARG A 355 5.87 -24.69 26.56
CA ARG A 355 4.61 -25.38 26.65
C ARG A 355 3.58 -24.45 27.30
N VAL A 356 2.44 -24.26 26.65
CA VAL A 356 1.36 -23.39 27.12
C VAL A 356 0.13 -24.24 27.40
N GLU A 357 -0.24 -24.32 28.66
CA GLU A 357 -1.44 -25.06 29.11
C GLU A 357 -2.71 -24.23 28.77
N ALA A 358 -3.79 -24.96 28.48
CA ALA A 358 -5.06 -24.32 28.17
C ALA A 358 -5.52 -23.40 29.32
N GLY A 359 -5.92 -22.20 28.97
CA GLY A 359 -6.41 -21.19 29.92
C GLY A 359 -5.33 -20.56 30.82
N THR A 360 -4.06 -20.93 30.66
CA THR A 360 -2.96 -20.37 31.46
C THR A 360 -1.96 -19.64 30.53
N PRO A 361 -2.07 -18.32 30.37
CA PRO A 361 -1.17 -17.57 29.54
C PRO A 361 0.28 -17.66 30.00
N TYR A 362 1.20 -17.83 29.04
CA TYR A 362 2.65 -17.82 29.29
C TYR A 362 3.24 -16.48 28.88
N ARG A 363 3.71 -15.71 29.84
CA ARG A 363 4.41 -14.47 29.60
C ARG A 363 5.85 -14.75 29.12
N LEU A 364 6.23 -14.22 27.98
CA LEU A 364 7.62 -14.24 27.55
C LEU A 364 8.50 -13.40 28.50
N LYS A 365 9.61 -13.96 28.91
CA LYS A 365 10.47 -13.37 29.98
C LYS A 365 11.53 -12.44 29.41
N LYS A 366 11.98 -12.72 28.18
CA LYS A 366 13.10 -12.00 27.53
C LYS A 366 12.61 -11.10 26.39
N ILE A 367 11.37 -11.28 25.96
CA ILE A 367 10.81 -10.62 24.79
C ILE A 367 9.71 -9.67 25.22
N SER A 368 9.93 -8.40 24.96
CA SER A 368 8.97 -7.30 25.16
C SER A 368 9.40 -6.14 24.30
N GLY A 369 8.46 -5.32 23.85
CA GLY A 369 8.72 -4.13 23.04
C GLY A 369 7.49 -3.70 22.27
N ASP A 370 7.50 -2.46 21.82
CA ASP A 370 6.49 -1.87 20.93
C ASP A 370 7.06 -1.52 19.55
N THR A 371 8.33 -1.87 19.32
CA THR A 371 9.04 -1.62 18.05
C THR A 371 9.94 -2.82 17.76
N MET A 372 9.34 -3.88 17.21
CA MET A 372 10.04 -5.15 17.00
C MET A 372 9.41 -5.99 15.89
N GLU A 373 10.18 -6.94 15.37
CA GLU A 373 9.66 -8.09 14.65
C GLU A 373 9.67 -9.31 15.57
N LEU A 374 8.54 -10.01 15.63
CA LEU A 374 8.34 -11.22 16.41
C LEU A 374 8.06 -12.39 15.45
N MET A 375 8.83 -13.46 15.56
CA MET A 375 8.63 -14.69 14.80
C MET A 375 8.31 -15.84 15.74
N LEU A 376 7.22 -16.53 15.47
CA LEU A 376 6.74 -17.68 16.24
C LEU A 376 6.57 -18.88 15.32
N THR A 377 7.04 -20.03 15.78
CA THR A 377 6.62 -21.33 15.26
C THR A 377 5.77 -22.00 16.33
N ILE A 378 4.53 -22.34 16.00
CA ILE A 378 3.59 -22.97 16.93
C ILE A 378 3.23 -24.35 16.40
N SER A 379 3.48 -25.37 17.20
CA SER A 379 2.92 -26.69 17.02
C SER A 379 1.59 -26.73 17.79
N GLN A 380 0.48 -26.76 17.04
CA GLN A 380 -0.86 -26.60 17.59
C GLN A 380 -1.20 -27.62 18.69
N GLY A 381 -0.71 -28.86 18.58
CA GLY A 381 -1.02 -29.92 19.53
C GLY A 381 -2.52 -30.20 19.56
N GLU A 382 -3.10 -30.16 20.78
CA GLU A 382 -4.55 -30.34 21.00
C GLU A 382 -5.32 -29.01 21.11
N ALA A 383 -4.64 -27.87 20.93
CA ALA A 383 -5.27 -26.56 21.07
C ALA A 383 -6.34 -26.32 19.99
N GLU A 384 -7.54 -25.97 20.41
CA GLU A 384 -8.61 -25.55 19.50
C GLU A 384 -8.32 -24.15 18.94
N ARG A 385 -7.81 -23.25 19.80
CA ARG A 385 -7.39 -21.90 19.46
C ARG A 385 -6.09 -21.57 20.17
N CYS A 386 -5.18 -20.93 19.47
CA CYS A 386 -3.88 -20.58 20.03
C CYS A 386 -3.35 -19.27 19.43
N GLY A 387 -2.37 -18.70 20.08
CA GLY A 387 -1.78 -17.48 19.55
C GLY A 387 -0.94 -16.70 20.55
N VAL A 388 -0.83 -15.40 20.25
CA VAL A 388 -0.04 -14.46 21.04
C VAL A 388 -0.81 -13.17 21.26
N LYS A 389 -0.71 -12.63 22.45
CA LYS A 389 -1.16 -11.30 22.80
C LYS A 389 0.06 -10.40 22.88
N ILE A 390 0.03 -9.31 22.17
CA ILE A 390 1.11 -8.32 22.07
C ILE A 390 0.66 -6.97 22.58
N LEU A 391 1.61 -6.08 22.83
CA LEU A 391 1.34 -4.76 23.44
C LEU A 391 0.51 -4.91 24.70
N CYS A 392 0.94 -5.85 25.58
CA CYS A 392 0.18 -6.19 26.78
C CYS A 392 0.52 -5.28 27.93
N ASP A 393 -0.53 -4.75 28.60
CA ASP A 393 -0.44 -4.35 30.00
C ASP A 393 -0.35 -5.62 30.86
N LEU A 394 0.78 -5.78 31.49
CA LEU A 394 1.10 -6.99 32.28
C LEU A 394 0.35 -7.06 33.62
N ASN A 395 -0.32 -5.99 34.02
CA ASN A 395 -1.08 -5.94 35.27
C ASN A 395 -2.54 -6.37 35.07
N ASN A 396 -3.15 -6.01 33.94
CA ASN A 396 -4.55 -6.30 33.67
C ASN A 396 -4.79 -7.25 32.49
N GLY A 397 -3.72 -7.64 31.77
CA GLY A 397 -3.79 -8.58 30.65
C GLY A 397 -4.44 -8.02 29.39
N LYS A 398 -4.68 -6.72 29.29
CA LYS A 398 -5.14 -6.10 28.05
C LYS A 398 -4.01 -6.08 27.03
N GLY A 399 -4.35 -6.10 25.75
CA GLY A 399 -3.40 -6.08 24.64
C GLY A 399 -4.11 -6.45 23.34
N LEU A 400 -3.35 -6.57 22.26
CA LEU A 400 -3.87 -6.99 20.97
C LEU A 400 -3.73 -8.51 20.81
N ASP A 401 -4.85 -9.19 20.62
CA ASP A 401 -4.89 -10.61 20.35
C ASP A 401 -4.58 -10.92 18.88
N VAL A 402 -3.64 -11.84 18.66
CA VAL A 402 -3.35 -12.51 17.39
C VAL A 402 -3.66 -13.99 17.60
N VAL A 403 -4.75 -14.45 17.01
CA VAL A 403 -5.32 -15.78 17.25
C VAL A 403 -5.32 -16.58 15.98
N VAL A 404 -4.89 -17.81 16.04
CA VAL A 404 -5.16 -18.81 15.00
C VAL A 404 -6.21 -19.79 15.52
N ASP A 405 -7.26 -19.96 14.75
CA ASP A 405 -8.36 -20.89 14.98
C ASP A 405 -8.42 -21.86 13.81
N PRO A 406 -7.75 -23.02 13.89
CA PRO A 406 -7.71 -24.00 12.83
C PRO A 406 -9.07 -24.61 12.51
N GLY A 407 -9.93 -24.79 13.53
CA GLY A 407 -11.28 -25.32 13.34
C GLY A 407 -12.17 -24.39 12.53
N ALA A 408 -12.08 -23.11 12.79
CA ALA A 408 -12.76 -22.07 11.99
C ALA A 408 -11.99 -21.68 10.73
N LYS A 409 -10.76 -22.15 10.53
CA LYS A 409 -9.83 -21.81 9.44
C LYS A 409 -9.58 -20.29 9.37
N VAL A 410 -9.25 -19.67 10.49
CA VAL A 410 -9.14 -18.22 10.63
C VAL A 410 -7.87 -17.81 11.35
N LEU A 411 -7.19 -16.79 10.78
CA LEU A 411 -6.30 -15.89 11.51
C LEU A 411 -7.12 -14.67 11.96
N GLN A 412 -7.12 -14.39 13.24
CA GLN A 412 -7.78 -13.21 13.80
C GLN A 412 -6.74 -12.25 14.39
N VAL A 413 -6.82 -10.97 14.07
CA VAL A 413 -6.03 -9.89 14.67
C VAL A 413 -7.00 -8.81 15.13
N GLY A 414 -7.10 -8.61 16.45
CA GLY A 414 -8.17 -7.79 16.99
C GLY A 414 -9.54 -8.34 16.55
N VAL A 415 -10.30 -7.54 15.79
CA VAL A 415 -11.59 -7.99 15.23
C VAL A 415 -11.50 -8.40 13.75
N ALA A 416 -10.36 -8.19 13.09
CA ALA A 416 -10.16 -8.64 11.72
C ALA A 416 -10.02 -10.16 11.65
N ARG A 417 -10.68 -10.80 10.69
CA ARG A 417 -10.73 -12.26 10.54
C ARG A 417 -10.40 -12.65 9.11
N ALA A 418 -9.17 -13.12 8.89
CA ALA A 418 -8.68 -13.59 7.60
C ALA A 418 -8.80 -15.12 7.49
N PRO A 419 -9.19 -15.69 6.34
CA PRO A 419 -9.15 -17.13 6.15
C PRO A 419 -7.70 -17.64 6.19
N LEU A 420 -7.46 -18.69 6.98
CA LEU A 420 -6.18 -19.38 7.07
C LEU A 420 -6.43 -20.88 7.16
N GLU A 421 -6.33 -21.56 6.04
CA GLU A 421 -6.44 -23.01 5.99
C GLU A 421 -5.08 -23.65 6.21
N LEU A 422 -4.97 -24.45 7.25
CA LEU A 422 -3.79 -25.23 7.58
C LEU A 422 -3.94 -26.66 7.09
N LYS A 423 -2.85 -27.25 6.60
CA LYS A 423 -2.78 -28.67 6.30
C LYS A 423 -2.74 -29.46 7.61
N GLU A 424 -3.06 -30.76 7.53
CA GLU A 424 -2.93 -31.63 8.70
C GLU A 424 -1.50 -31.60 9.26
N LYS A 425 -1.38 -31.32 10.56
CA LYS A 425 -0.10 -31.18 11.30
C LYS A 425 0.83 -30.07 10.79
N GLU A 426 0.32 -29.16 10.01
CA GLU A 426 1.12 -27.99 9.60
C GLU A 426 1.38 -27.10 10.81
N GLU A 427 2.63 -26.72 10.98
CA GLU A 427 3.00 -25.72 11.98
C GLU A 427 2.48 -24.34 11.59
N ILE A 428 2.06 -23.57 12.57
CA ILE A 428 1.67 -22.18 12.39
C ILE A 428 2.92 -21.32 12.48
N GLN A 429 3.23 -20.61 11.41
CA GLN A 429 4.33 -19.66 11.36
C GLN A 429 3.77 -18.24 11.34
N LEU A 430 4.05 -17.48 12.37
CA LEU A 430 3.68 -16.08 12.46
C LEU A 430 4.92 -15.19 12.38
N ARG A 431 4.89 -14.18 11.52
CA ARG A 431 5.77 -13.03 11.54
C ARG A 431 4.93 -11.80 11.86
N ILE A 432 5.25 -11.13 12.95
CA ILE A 432 4.47 -10.02 13.48
C ILE A 432 5.40 -8.81 13.57
N PHE A 433 5.09 -7.79 12.81
CA PHE A 433 5.78 -6.50 12.85
C PHE A 433 4.98 -5.56 13.72
N ILE A 434 5.61 -5.10 14.79
CA ILE A 434 5.04 -4.15 15.75
C ILE A 434 5.83 -2.86 15.61
N ASP A 435 5.17 -1.84 15.09
CA ASP A 435 5.74 -0.50 14.96
C ASP A 435 4.87 0.49 15.73
N ARG A 436 4.99 0.37 17.06
CA ARG A 436 4.17 1.11 18.00
C ARG A 436 2.69 0.75 17.82
N SER A 437 1.87 1.68 17.39
CA SER A 437 0.44 1.45 17.19
C SER A 437 0.07 0.78 15.87
N VAL A 438 1.02 0.52 14.98
CA VAL A 438 0.77 -0.21 13.74
C VAL A 438 1.32 -1.63 13.86
N VAL A 439 0.47 -2.61 13.56
CA VAL A 439 0.82 -4.02 13.63
C VAL A 439 0.47 -4.68 12.30
N GLU A 440 1.44 -5.36 11.70
CA GLU A 440 1.20 -6.23 10.54
C GLU A 440 1.57 -7.67 10.88
N VAL A 441 0.62 -8.58 10.66
CA VAL A 441 0.76 -10.01 10.96
C VAL A 441 0.75 -10.81 9.68
N PHE A 442 1.79 -11.58 9.44
CA PHE A 442 1.89 -12.53 8.33
C PHE A 442 1.82 -13.95 8.88
N ALA A 443 0.97 -14.78 8.29
CA ALA A 443 0.77 -16.17 8.72
C ALA A 443 0.99 -17.15 7.57
N ASN A 444 1.92 -18.10 7.77
CA ASN A 444 2.28 -19.17 6.83
C ASN A 444 2.50 -18.67 5.39
N ASP A 445 2.97 -17.43 5.22
CA ASP A 445 3.13 -16.74 3.94
C ASP A 445 1.86 -16.68 3.07
N ARG A 446 0.70 -17.01 3.62
CA ARG A 446 -0.58 -17.10 2.89
C ARG A 446 -1.56 -15.99 3.27
N GLN A 447 -1.38 -15.41 4.45
CA GLN A 447 -2.22 -14.31 4.91
C GLN A 447 -1.40 -13.18 5.48
N ALA A 448 -1.91 -11.96 5.29
CA ALA A 448 -1.42 -10.76 5.93
C ALA A 448 -2.58 -9.92 6.44
N VAL A 449 -2.49 -9.48 7.69
CA VAL A 449 -3.49 -8.63 8.34
C VAL A 449 -2.78 -7.42 8.92
N ALA A 450 -3.24 -6.22 8.59
CA ALA A 450 -2.79 -4.98 9.19
C ALA A 450 -3.79 -4.51 10.24
N TRP A 451 -3.31 -3.93 11.33
CA TRP A 451 -4.12 -3.45 12.43
C TRP A 451 -3.51 -2.20 13.07
N GLN A 452 -4.33 -1.20 13.30
CA GLN A 452 -3.94 -0.06 14.13
C GLN A 452 -4.49 -0.24 15.54
N HIS A 453 -3.60 -0.28 16.52
CA HIS A 453 -3.94 -0.55 17.92
C HIS A 453 -3.67 0.65 18.81
N VAL A 454 -4.69 1.05 19.55
CA VAL A 454 -4.54 2.04 20.63
C VAL A 454 -4.03 1.33 21.87
N TYR A 455 -2.86 1.70 22.35
CA TYR A 455 -2.23 1.12 23.54
C TYR A 455 -1.63 2.22 24.42
N ASP A 456 -1.46 1.94 25.69
CA ASP A 456 -0.72 2.83 26.59
C ASP A 456 0.78 2.62 26.38
N VAL A 457 1.52 3.72 26.24
CA VAL A 457 2.97 3.68 26.08
C VAL A 457 3.61 3.06 27.31
N GLY A 458 4.19 1.89 27.16
CA GLY A 458 4.65 1.05 28.27
C GLY A 458 4.00 -0.32 28.31
N ASP A 459 2.89 -0.52 27.62
CA ASP A 459 2.28 -1.83 27.39
C ASP A 459 3.09 -2.57 26.33
N VAL A 460 4.18 -3.16 26.76
CA VAL A 460 5.18 -3.79 25.87
C VAL A 460 5.25 -5.30 26.04
N GLY A 461 4.35 -5.86 26.85
CA GLY A 461 4.33 -7.29 27.16
C GLY A 461 3.95 -8.16 25.97
N VAL A 462 4.42 -9.41 25.98
CA VAL A 462 4.06 -10.46 25.03
C VAL A 462 3.68 -11.72 25.80
N CYS A 463 2.46 -12.24 25.57
CA CYS A 463 1.93 -13.42 26.24
C CYS A 463 1.44 -14.43 25.20
N LEU A 464 1.89 -15.67 25.31
CA LEU A 464 1.34 -16.80 24.56
C LEU A 464 0.11 -17.34 25.26
N PHE A 465 -0.88 -17.81 24.51
CA PHE A 465 -2.07 -18.40 25.08
C PHE A 465 -2.59 -19.58 24.25
N SER A 466 -3.31 -20.48 24.93
CA SER A 466 -3.95 -21.64 24.33
C SER A 466 -5.33 -21.85 24.93
N GLU A 467 -6.27 -22.30 24.12
CA GLU A 467 -7.63 -22.65 24.50
C GLU A 467 -7.96 -24.05 23.96
N GLY A 468 -8.75 -24.82 24.72
CA GLY A 468 -9.22 -26.16 24.35
C GLY A 468 -8.18 -27.27 24.46
N GLY A 469 -6.92 -26.95 24.59
CA GLY A 469 -5.81 -27.91 24.67
C GLY A 469 -4.45 -27.24 24.82
N VAL A 470 -3.41 -28.06 24.82
CA VAL A 470 -2.02 -27.61 24.96
C VAL A 470 -1.46 -27.13 23.63
N MET A 471 -0.72 -26.05 23.66
CA MET A 471 0.08 -25.54 22.56
C MET A 471 1.57 -25.67 22.88
N GLU A 472 2.36 -26.07 21.93
CA GLU A 472 3.81 -26.08 22.05
C GLU A 472 4.42 -25.05 21.11
N VAL A 473 5.41 -24.30 21.61
CA VAL A 473 6.13 -23.30 20.85
C VAL A 473 7.62 -23.66 20.87
N PRO A 474 8.11 -24.35 19.82
CA PRO A 474 9.49 -24.76 19.73
C PRO A 474 10.45 -23.58 19.83
N GLU A 475 10.13 -22.47 19.17
CA GLU A 475 10.98 -21.28 19.19
C GLU A 475 10.16 -19.99 18.99
N VAL A 476 10.54 -18.98 19.78
CA VAL A 476 10.14 -17.59 19.60
C VAL A 476 11.41 -16.78 19.39
N LYS A 477 11.47 -16.01 18.33
CA LYS A 477 12.51 -15.02 18.06
C LYS A 477 11.91 -13.63 18.02
N ALA A 478 12.63 -12.66 18.55
CA ALA A 478 12.29 -11.26 18.40
C ALA A 478 13.54 -10.44 18.14
N TRP A 479 13.42 -9.48 17.27
CA TRP A 479 14.42 -8.45 17.03
C TRP A 479 13.81 -7.08 17.32
N ASP A 480 14.58 -6.24 17.98
CA ASP A 480 14.27 -4.82 18.00
C ASP A 480 14.48 -4.28 16.57
N MET A 481 13.63 -3.34 16.13
CA MET A 481 13.69 -2.80 14.78
C MET A 481 14.21 -1.35 14.81
N LYS A 482 15.18 -1.08 13.92
CA LYS A 482 15.66 0.29 13.71
C LYS A 482 14.62 1.12 13.00
N ALA A 483 14.65 2.42 13.22
CA ALA A 483 13.92 3.35 12.38
C ALA A 483 14.37 3.21 10.92
N ALA A 484 13.43 3.21 9.99
CA ALA A 484 13.74 3.45 8.59
C ALA A 484 14.26 4.90 8.48
N LEU A 485 15.51 5.04 8.12
CA LEU A 485 16.13 6.36 8.01
C LEU A 485 15.69 6.97 6.67
N PRO A 486 15.25 8.25 6.65
CA PRO A 486 15.23 8.96 5.39
C PRO A 486 16.67 9.00 4.86
N GLU A 487 16.90 8.56 3.63
CA GLU A 487 18.18 8.85 2.97
C GLU A 487 18.34 10.38 2.97
N VAL A 488 19.35 10.86 3.67
CA VAL A 488 19.64 12.30 3.70
C VAL A 488 19.92 12.72 2.25
N ALA A 489 19.07 13.58 1.73
CA ALA A 489 19.36 14.19 0.43
C ALA A 489 20.73 14.86 0.56
N ASP A 490 21.65 14.53 -0.35
CA ASP A 490 22.91 15.23 -0.44
C ASP A 490 22.59 16.66 -0.86
N LEU A 491 22.42 17.52 0.12
CA LEU A 491 22.17 18.97 -0.06
C LEU A 491 23.46 19.73 -0.32
N SER A 492 24.48 19.08 -0.91
CA SER A 492 25.61 19.82 -1.43
C SER A 492 25.08 20.75 -2.53
N PRO A 493 25.29 22.06 -2.41
CA PRO A 493 24.89 22.99 -3.48
C PRO A 493 25.73 22.64 -4.71
N GLU A 494 25.09 22.13 -5.75
CA GLU A 494 25.75 22.01 -7.04
C GLU A 494 26.22 23.41 -7.49
N GLY A 495 27.53 23.57 -7.53
CA GLY A 495 28.16 24.44 -8.49
C GLY A 495 28.18 25.92 -8.22
N SER A 496 29.02 26.34 -7.27
CA SER A 496 29.79 27.57 -7.55
C SER A 496 30.99 27.20 -8.39
N LYS A 497 30.84 27.30 -9.70
CA LYS A 497 31.91 27.58 -10.65
C LYS A 497 31.41 28.57 -11.70
#